data_aaabd125af6b51949a848d8846142682
#
_entry.id   aaabd125af6b51949a848d8846142682
#
_cell.length_a   1.000
_cell.length_b   1.000
_cell.length_c   1.000
_cell.angle_alpha   90.00
_cell.angle_beta   90.00
_cell.angle_gamma   90.00
#
_symmetry.space_group_name_H-M   'P 1'
#
loop_
_entity.id
_entity.type
_entity.pdbx_description
1 polymer ?
#
loop_
_entity_poly.entity_id
_entity_poly.type
_entity_poly.pdbx_seq_one_letter_code
_entity_poly.pdbx_strand_id
1 'polypeptide(L)'
;MEEKNMNELLKKAEVLIAALPYIQRFNRKIIVVKYGGSAMVDEELKQHVIQDVTLLKLVGFKPIIVHGGGKEISRWVEKAGMEPEFVNGLRKTDEATMEIAEMVLNKVNKSLVKLVQELGVNAVGISGKDGGMLKVEKKYSNGQDIGYVGEITQVNPQILYDLLEKDFLPIVCPIGMDENYDSYNINADDAACAIARAVHAEKLAFLTDIEGVYKDPKDPSTLISELPISEAKKLIEDGYIGGGMLPKLNNCIDAIENGVSRVHILDGRIAHCLLLEIFTNRGIGTAILGDKETKYYHE
;
A
#
# COMPACT_ATOMS: atom_id res chain seq x y z
N MET A 1 26.31 -7.66 36.35
CA MET A 1 25.78 -6.49 35.56
C MET A 1 26.40 -6.44 34.17
N GLU A 2 27.70 -6.68 33.99
CA GLU A 2 28.39 -6.69 32.70
C GLU A 2 27.95 -7.82 31.75
N GLU A 3 27.80 -9.07 32.23
CA GLU A 3 27.36 -10.21 31.39
C GLU A 3 25.93 -10.03 30.82
N LYS A 4 25.02 -9.48 31.63
CA LYS A 4 23.63 -9.21 31.16
C LYS A 4 23.61 -8.14 30.06
N ASN A 5 24.48 -7.14 30.19
CA ASN A 5 24.61 -6.09 29.16
C ASN A 5 25.26 -6.66 27.87
N MET A 6 26.28 -7.52 28.01
CA MET A 6 26.91 -8.16 26.84
C MET A 6 25.94 -9.07 26.10
N ASN A 7 25.09 -9.86 26.79
CA ASN A 7 24.08 -10.70 26.14
C ASN A 7 23.01 -9.88 25.38
N GLU A 8 22.64 -8.71 25.89
CA GLU A 8 21.74 -7.81 25.18
C GLU A 8 22.37 -7.22 23.90
N LEU A 9 23.65 -6.89 23.96
CA LEU A 9 24.42 -6.40 22.81
C LEU A 9 24.57 -7.50 21.74
N LEU A 10 24.88 -8.72 22.15
CA LEU A 10 24.98 -9.88 21.24
C LEU A 10 23.65 -10.15 20.54
N LYS A 11 22.52 -10.13 21.26
CA LYS A 11 21.20 -10.28 20.66
C LYS A 11 20.90 -9.22 19.59
N LYS A 12 21.29 -7.97 19.80
CA LYS A 12 21.15 -6.91 18.79
C LYS A 12 21.96 -7.23 17.52
N ALA A 13 23.19 -7.70 17.68
CA ALA A 13 24.03 -8.12 16.55
C ALA A 13 23.42 -9.31 15.81
N GLU A 14 22.93 -10.33 16.53
CA GLU A 14 22.29 -11.51 15.96
C GLU A 14 21.05 -11.15 15.14
N VAL A 15 20.22 -10.22 15.61
CA VAL A 15 19.04 -9.72 14.86
C VAL A 15 19.47 -9.09 13.54
N LEU A 16 20.51 -8.26 13.52
CA LEU A 16 21.03 -7.65 12.29
C LEU A 16 21.58 -8.70 11.32
N ILE A 17 22.30 -9.70 11.81
CA ILE A 17 22.83 -10.80 10.99
C ILE A 17 21.69 -11.67 10.45
N ALA A 18 20.65 -11.94 11.24
CA ALA A 18 19.48 -12.68 10.80
C ALA A 18 18.71 -11.97 9.66
N ALA A 19 18.79 -10.64 9.57
CA ALA A 19 18.20 -9.87 8.49
C ALA A 19 18.99 -9.93 7.16
N LEU A 20 20.27 -10.32 7.20
CA LEU A 20 21.20 -10.26 6.06
C LEU A 20 20.69 -11.02 4.81
N PRO A 21 20.16 -12.26 4.88
CA PRO A 21 19.65 -12.97 3.70
C PRO A 21 18.51 -12.21 3.01
N TYR A 22 17.62 -11.59 3.78
CA TYR A 22 16.51 -10.80 3.24
C TYR A 22 17.00 -9.52 2.57
N ILE A 23 17.98 -8.82 3.19
CA ILE A 23 18.61 -7.62 2.63
C ILE A 23 19.28 -7.97 1.29
N GLN A 24 20.06 -9.04 1.23
CA GLN A 24 20.71 -9.49 0.00
C GLN A 24 19.70 -9.84 -1.10
N ARG A 25 18.63 -10.54 -0.75
CA ARG A 25 17.61 -11.00 -1.70
C ARG A 25 16.83 -9.85 -2.31
N PHE A 26 16.45 -8.86 -1.49
CA PHE A 26 15.58 -7.76 -1.91
C PHE A 26 16.34 -6.46 -2.21
N ASN A 27 17.67 -6.48 -2.16
CA ASN A 27 18.49 -5.33 -2.52
C ASN A 27 18.14 -4.84 -3.93
N ARG A 28 17.89 -3.55 -4.08
CA ARG A 28 17.44 -2.85 -5.29
C ARG A 28 16.09 -3.30 -5.86
N LYS A 29 15.35 -4.16 -5.17
CA LYS A 29 13.99 -4.54 -5.57
C LYS A 29 13.00 -3.44 -5.21
N ILE A 30 12.03 -3.21 -6.11
CA ILE A 30 10.96 -2.24 -5.88
C ILE A 30 9.89 -2.89 -5.00
N ILE A 31 9.50 -2.17 -3.96
CA ILE A 31 8.40 -2.52 -3.07
C ILE A 31 7.40 -1.37 -3.07
N VAL A 32 6.15 -1.66 -3.42
CA VAL A 32 5.06 -0.69 -3.31
C VAL A 32 4.34 -0.92 -1.98
N VAL A 33 4.21 0.12 -1.19
CA VAL A 33 3.51 0.10 0.09
C VAL A 33 2.26 0.97 -0.02
N LYS A 34 1.09 0.32 -0.05
CA LYS A 34 -0.17 1.03 0.08
C LYS A 34 -0.42 1.35 1.54
N TYR A 35 -0.44 2.62 1.89
CA TYR A 35 -0.60 3.13 3.24
C TYR A 35 -1.97 3.79 3.41
N GLY A 36 -2.79 3.27 4.32
CA GLY A 36 -4.16 3.76 4.51
C GLY A 36 -4.77 3.25 5.82
N GLY A 37 -6.08 3.45 5.98
CA GLY A 37 -6.81 2.95 7.14
C GLY A 37 -6.54 3.71 8.43
N SER A 38 -6.68 3.03 9.56
CA SER A 38 -6.50 3.60 10.89
C SER A 38 -5.07 4.02 11.17
N ALA A 39 -4.09 3.32 10.60
CA ALA A 39 -2.66 3.64 10.76
C ALA A 39 -2.29 5.06 10.26
N MET A 40 -3.10 5.66 9.38
CA MET A 40 -2.88 7.05 8.93
C MET A 40 -3.35 8.10 9.92
N VAL A 41 -4.27 7.75 10.81
CA VAL A 41 -4.92 8.69 11.74
C VAL A 41 -4.21 8.68 13.09
N ASP A 42 -3.67 7.53 13.48
CA ASP A 42 -2.91 7.36 14.69
C ASP A 42 -1.45 7.80 14.47
N GLU A 43 -0.99 8.78 15.24
CA GLU A 43 0.35 9.37 15.04
C GLU A 43 1.48 8.40 15.40
N GLU A 44 1.30 7.51 16.38
CA GLU A 44 2.30 6.52 16.77
C GLU A 44 2.45 5.44 15.68
N LEU A 45 1.31 4.89 15.21
CA LEU A 45 1.31 3.93 14.10
C LEU A 45 1.88 4.53 12.82
N LYS A 46 1.57 5.79 12.53
CA LYS A 46 2.15 6.53 11.41
C LYS A 46 3.67 6.57 11.49
N GLN A 47 4.22 6.88 12.68
CA GLN A 47 5.66 6.91 12.90
C GLN A 47 6.29 5.53 12.64
N HIS A 48 5.69 4.44 13.14
CA HIS A 48 6.20 3.09 12.92
C HIS A 48 6.25 2.74 11.42
N VAL A 49 5.18 3.00 10.66
CA VAL A 49 5.16 2.73 9.21
C VAL A 49 6.24 3.54 8.47
N ILE A 50 6.38 4.81 8.80
CA ILE A 50 7.41 5.67 8.18
C ILE A 50 8.82 5.22 8.54
N GLN A 51 9.06 4.81 9.79
CA GLN A 51 10.34 4.22 10.21
C GLN A 51 10.64 2.94 9.45
N ASP A 52 9.66 2.05 9.30
CA ASP A 52 9.79 0.79 8.56
C ASP A 52 10.20 1.04 7.11
N VAL A 53 9.45 1.89 6.39
CA VAL A 53 9.74 2.20 4.98
C VAL A 53 11.09 2.90 4.83
N THR A 54 11.43 3.79 5.77
CA THR A 54 12.74 4.47 5.80
C THR A 54 13.87 3.47 5.99
N LEU A 55 13.72 2.52 6.94
CA LEU A 55 14.72 1.47 7.15
C LEU A 55 14.87 0.59 5.90
N LEU A 56 13.77 0.16 5.27
CA LEU A 56 13.81 -0.60 4.02
C LEU A 56 14.62 0.16 2.95
N LYS A 57 14.39 1.45 2.80
CA LYS A 57 15.14 2.31 1.86
C LYS A 57 16.64 2.30 2.20
N LEU A 58 17.00 2.52 3.45
CA LEU A 58 18.40 2.60 3.90
C LEU A 58 19.16 1.28 3.75
N VAL A 59 18.49 0.14 3.86
CA VAL A 59 19.13 -1.19 3.65
C VAL A 59 19.11 -1.64 2.17
N GLY A 60 18.72 -0.76 1.24
CA GLY A 60 18.91 -0.95 -0.19
C GLY A 60 17.68 -1.36 -1.00
N PHE A 61 16.51 -1.44 -0.40
CA PHE A 61 15.25 -1.59 -1.15
C PHE A 61 14.90 -0.29 -1.90
N LYS A 62 14.00 -0.37 -2.85
CA LYS A 62 13.43 0.78 -3.58
C LYS A 62 11.93 0.93 -3.25
N PRO A 63 11.57 1.49 -2.07
CA PRO A 63 10.17 1.62 -1.70
C PRO A 63 9.49 2.78 -2.43
N ILE A 64 8.20 2.57 -2.77
CA ILE A 64 7.25 3.57 -3.23
C ILE A 64 6.07 3.52 -2.27
N ILE A 65 5.68 4.66 -1.70
CA ILE A 65 4.46 4.75 -0.89
C ILE A 65 3.32 5.24 -1.78
N VAL A 66 2.17 4.54 -1.75
CA VAL A 66 0.90 5.03 -2.29
C VAL A 66 -0.05 5.20 -1.11
N HIS A 67 -0.40 6.45 -0.79
CA HIS A 67 -1.19 6.70 0.40
C HIS A 67 -2.67 6.95 0.10
N GLY A 68 -3.53 6.63 1.06
CA GLY A 68 -4.93 7.05 1.07
C GLY A 68 -5.13 8.40 1.75
N GLY A 69 -6.36 8.67 2.17
CA GLY A 69 -6.73 9.91 2.88
C GLY A 69 -8.24 10.06 3.08
N GLY A 70 -9.00 8.97 2.90
CA GLY A 70 -10.45 9.03 2.91
C GLY A 70 -11.07 9.63 4.17
N LYS A 71 -10.54 9.30 5.36
CA LYS A 71 -11.00 9.87 6.64
C LYS A 71 -10.74 11.38 6.71
N GLU A 72 -9.58 11.82 6.24
CA GLU A 72 -9.21 13.23 6.22
C GLU A 72 -10.05 14.01 5.20
N ILE A 73 -10.32 13.44 4.02
CA ILE A 73 -11.23 14.03 3.04
C ILE A 73 -12.63 14.19 3.66
N SER A 74 -13.19 13.14 4.29
CA SER A 74 -14.50 13.23 4.95
C SER A 74 -14.54 14.36 5.97
N ARG A 75 -13.53 14.44 6.83
CA ARG A 75 -13.41 15.51 7.83
C ARG A 75 -13.42 16.91 7.22
N TRP A 76 -12.78 17.12 6.07
CA TRP A 76 -12.74 18.43 5.41
C TRP A 76 -14.01 18.73 4.63
N VAL A 77 -14.66 17.73 4.02
CA VAL A 77 -15.98 17.85 3.40
C VAL A 77 -17.01 18.30 4.45
N GLU A 78 -17.04 17.66 5.63
CA GLU A 78 -17.91 18.06 6.76
C GLU A 78 -17.60 19.48 7.24
N LYS A 79 -16.32 19.88 7.35
CA LYS A 79 -15.92 21.24 7.70
C LYS A 79 -16.34 22.30 6.68
N ALA A 80 -16.48 21.91 5.42
CA ALA A 80 -17.02 22.76 4.36
C ALA A 80 -18.56 22.84 4.38
N GLY A 81 -19.22 22.17 5.33
CA GLY A 81 -20.68 22.17 5.45
C GLY A 81 -21.38 21.19 4.51
N MET A 82 -20.65 20.23 3.97
CA MET A 82 -21.17 19.18 3.08
C MET A 82 -21.17 17.82 3.78
N GLU A 83 -21.95 16.87 3.27
CA GLU A 83 -21.97 15.51 3.78
C GLU A 83 -21.17 14.57 2.86
N PRO A 84 -20.26 13.72 3.41
CA PRO A 84 -19.57 12.72 2.63
C PRO A 84 -20.54 11.64 2.15
N GLU A 85 -20.65 11.44 0.85
CA GLU A 85 -21.49 10.39 0.26
C GLU A 85 -20.64 9.23 -0.27
N PHE A 86 -21.17 8.00 -0.16
CA PHE A 86 -20.52 6.79 -0.66
C PHE A 86 -21.51 5.91 -1.42
N VAL A 87 -21.06 5.34 -2.54
CA VAL A 87 -21.80 4.39 -3.35
C VAL A 87 -20.94 3.13 -3.50
N ASN A 88 -21.42 2.00 -2.99
CA ASN A 88 -20.69 0.72 -3.01
C ASN A 88 -19.25 0.82 -2.49
N GLY A 89 -19.02 1.62 -1.44
CA GLY A 89 -17.71 1.82 -0.83
C GLY A 89 -16.81 2.84 -1.55
N LEU A 90 -17.21 3.36 -2.71
CA LEU A 90 -16.52 4.44 -3.40
C LEU A 90 -17.12 5.79 -2.99
N ARG A 91 -16.27 6.79 -2.79
CA ARG A 91 -16.71 8.15 -2.46
C ARG A 91 -17.35 8.78 -3.70
N LYS A 92 -18.62 9.14 -3.61
CA LYS A 92 -19.22 10.03 -4.61
C LYS A 92 -18.50 11.37 -4.54
N THR A 93 -17.95 11.82 -5.65
CA THR A 93 -17.03 12.94 -5.72
C THR A 93 -17.53 13.95 -6.77
N ASP A 94 -18.38 14.89 -6.34
CA ASP A 94 -18.75 16.03 -7.16
C ASP A 94 -17.57 17.02 -7.30
N GLU A 95 -17.75 18.10 -8.04
CA GLU A 95 -16.70 19.07 -8.32
C GLU A 95 -16.13 19.68 -7.04
N ALA A 96 -16.97 20.09 -6.09
CA ALA A 96 -16.54 20.67 -4.82
C ALA A 96 -15.81 19.65 -3.94
N THR A 97 -16.30 18.42 -3.91
CA THR A 97 -15.64 17.30 -3.21
C THR A 97 -14.30 16.96 -3.85
N MET A 98 -14.18 17.06 -5.20
CA MET A 98 -12.92 16.80 -5.89
C MET A 98 -11.86 17.84 -5.54
N GLU A 99 -12.23 19.12 -5.50
CA GLU A 99 -11.34 20.20 -5.08
C GLU A 99 -10.82 19.97 -3.65
N ILE A 100 -11.71 19.63 -2.73
CA ILE A 100 -11.33 19.28 -1.34
C ILE A 100 -10.42 18.03 -1.31
N ALA A 101 -10.76 16.99 -2.06
CA ALA A 101 -9.98 15.77 -2.11
C ALA A 101 -8.55 16.05 -2.61
N GLU A 102 -8.39 16.84 -3.66
CA GLU A 102 -7.09 17.21 -4.20
C GLU A 102 -6.26 18.02 -3.19
N MET A 103 -6.84 19.03 -2.54
CA MET A 103 -6.17 19.80 -1.49
C MET A 103 -5.73 18.91 -0.32
N VAL A 104 -6.64 18.06 0.16
CA VAL A 104 -6.40 17.22 1.35
C VAL A 104 -5.37 16.15 1.07
N LEU A 105 -5.47 15.45 -0.06
CA LEU A 105 -4.53 14.41 -0.43
C LEU A 105 -3.11 14.97 -0.63
N ASN A 106 -2.97 16.14 -1.24
CA ASN A 106 -1.67 16.79 -1.35
C ASN A 106 -1.12 17.24 0.01
N LYS A 107 -1.95 17.71 0.93
CA LYS A 107 -1.53 18.02 2.30
C LYS A 107 -1.04 16.77 3.04
N VAL A 108 -1.78 15.66 2.96
CA VAL A 108 -1.37 14.38 3.54
C VAL A 108 -0.04 13.93 2.93
N ASN A 109 0.08 13.99 1.61
CA ASN A 109 1.28 13.66 0.87
C ASN A 109 2.52 14.41 1.42
N LYS A 110 2.44 15.74 1.52
CA LYS A 110 3.56 16.55 2.02
C LYS A 110 3.85 16.33 3.51
N SER A 111 2.87 15.94 4.30
CA SER A 111 3.11 15.56 5.71
C SER A 111 3.93 14.27 5.81
N LEU A 112 3.70 13.29 4.94
CA LEU A 112 4.49 12.06 4.88
C LEU A 112 5.92 12.33 4.39
N VAL A 113 6.09 13.19 3.38
CA VAL A 113 7.41 13.65 2.92
C VAL A 113 8.21 14.23 4.08
N LYS A 114 7.60 15.10 4.88
CA LYS A 114 8.24 15.69 6.06
C LYS A 114 8.75 14.61 7.02
N LEU A 115 7.90 13.65 7.38
CA LEU A 115 8.26 12.57 8.33
C LEU A 115 9.44 11.71 7.83
N VAL A 116 9.47 11.38 6.53
CA VAL A 116 10.59 10.64 5.95
C VAL A 116 11.88 11.46 5.98
N GLN A 117 11.80 12.75 5.67
CA GLN A 117 12.97 13.64 5.69
C GLN A 117 13.50 13.87 7.10
N GLU A 118 12.65 13.89 8.13
CA GLU A 118 13.05 13.95 9.54
C GLU A 118 13.93 12.74 9.95
N LEU A 119 13.79 11.61 9.24
CA LEU A 119 14.61 10.42 9.42
C LEU A 119 15.86 10.39 8.50
N GLY A 120 16.18 11.48 7.81
CA GLY A 120 17.39 11.63 7.00
C GLY A 120 17.31 11.00 5.60
N VAL A 121 16.13 10.65 5.10
CA VAL A 121 15.93 10.11 3.75
C VAL A 121 15.27 11.14 2.86
N ASN A 122 15.79 11.32 1.64
CA ASN A 122 15.20 12.21 0.66
C ASN A 122 13.91 11.60 0.09
N ALA A 123 12.79 12.28 0.28
CA ALA A 123 11.49 11.89 -0.25
C ALA A 123 10.92 12.96 -1.18
N VAL A 124 10.18 12.52 -2.19
CA VAL A 124 9.44 13.40 -3.11
C VAL A 124 7.98 12.97 -3.12
N GLY A 125 7.10 13.92 -2.79
CA GLY A 125 5.66 13.72 -2.88
C GLY A 125 5.14 14.18 -4.24
N ILE A 126 4.45 13.27 -4.94
CA ILE A 126 3.85 13.48 -6.25
C ILE A 126 2.40 12.99 -6.25
N SER A 127 1.64 13.43 -7.24
CA SER A 127 0.32 12.88 -7.58
C SER A 127 0.39 12.06 -8.87
N GLY A 128 -0.65 11.31 -9.18
CA GLY A 128 -0.75 10.65 -10.46
C GLY A 128 -0.80 11.59 -11.68
N LYS A 129 -1.02 12.87 -11.46
CA LYS A 129 -0.98 13.91 -12.49
C LYS A 129 0.44 14.24 -12.93
N ASP A 130 1.41 14.16 -11.97
CA ASP A 130 2.80 14.53 -12.22
C ASP A 130 3.43 13.56 -13.23
N GLY A 131 4.06 14.12 -14.26
CA GLY A 131 4.63 13.35 -15.37
C GLY A 131 3.60 12.56 -16.19
N GLY A 132 2.31 12.86 -16.06
CA GLY A 132 1.24 12.09 -16.72
C GLY A 132 1.20 10.63 -16.25
N MET A 133 1.53 10.39 -14.97
CA MET A 133 1.74 9.05 -14.44
C MET A 133 0.48 8.20 -14.44
N LEU A 134 -0.67 8.74 -13.99
CA LEU A 134 -1.95 8.02 -13.95
C LEU A 134 -2.96 8.67 -14.90
N LYS A 135 -3.22 8.02 -16.03
CA LYS A 135 -4.35 8.38 -16.90
C LYS A 135 -5.59 7.61 -16.47
N VAL A 136 -6.71 8.28 -16.47
CA VAL A 136 -7.98 7.73 -16.03
C VAL A 136 -9.11 8.00 -17.02
N GLU A 137 -10.15 7.18 -16.90
CA GLU A 137 -11.49 7.46 -17.40
C GLU A 137 -12.44 7.58 -16.22
N LYS A 138 -13.61 8.20 -16.46
CA LYS A 138 -14.66 8.32 -15.44
C LYS A 138 -15.17 6.94 -15.04
N LYS A 139 -15.12 6.65 -13.73
CA LYS A 139 -15.63 5.41 -13.15
C LYS A 139 -17.10 5.53 -12.80
N TYR A 140 -17.88 4.52 -13.16
CA TYR A 140 -19.28 4.36 -12.76
C TYR A 140 -19.39 3.23 -11.73
N SER A 141 -20.31 3.34 -10.79
CA SER A 141 -20.59 2.30 -9.81
C SER A 141 -21.93 1.65 -10.11
N ASN A 142 -21.94 0.41 -10.63
CA ASN A 142 -23.15 -0.30 -11.09
C ASN A 142 -24.01 0.55 -12.06
N GLY A 143 -23.36 1.27 -12.99
CA GLY A 143 -24.01 2.17 -13.94
C GLY A 143 -24.42 3.53 -13.39
N GLN A 144 -24.22 3.78 -12.09
CA GLN A 144 -24.48 5.07 -11.46
C GLN A 144 -23.27 6.00 -11.63
N ASP A 145 -23.52 7.25 -12.01
CA ASP A 145 -22.53 8.31 -12.02
C ASP A 145 -22.17 8.70 -10.58
N ILE A 146 -20.91 8.58 -10.25
CA ILE A 146 -20.35 8.91 -8.93
C ILE A 146 -19.42 10.14 -8.95
N GLY A 147 -19.49 10.94 -10.02
CA GLY A 147 -18.73 12.17 -10.19
C GLY A 147 -17.31 11.96 -10.67
N TYR A 148 -16.37 12.72 -10.12
CA TYR A 148 -14.95 12.71 -10.46
C TYR A 148 -14.21 11.56 -9.77
N VAL A 149 -14.65 10.34 -9.98
CA VAL A 149 -13.98 9.11 -9.58
C VAL A 149 -13.35 8.47 -10.80
N GLY A 150 -12.05 8.21 -10.75
CA GLY A 150 -11.27 7.72 -11.88
C GLY A 150 -11.04 6.22 -11.83
N GLU A 151 -11.14 5.58 -12.99
CA GLU A 151 -10.61 4.25 -13.27
C GLU A 151 -9.33 4.38 -14.08
N ILE A 152 -8.24 3.75 -13.62
CA ILE A 152 -6.93 3.88 -14.27
C ILE A 152 -6.93 3.08 -15.57
N THR A 153 -6.64 3.76 -16.68
CA THR A 153 -6.54 3.15 -18.01
C THR A 153 -5.09 2.95 -18.44
N GLN A 154 -4.18 3.81 -17.96
CA GLN A 154 -2.76 3.73 -18.28
C GLN A 154 -1.91 4.27 -17.14
N VAL A 155 -0.76 3.62 -16.89
CA VAL A 155 0.29 4.10 -15.99
C VAL A 155 1.55 4.36 -16.80
N ASN A 156 2.11 5.57 -16.67
CA ASN A 156 3.45 5.90 -17.12
C ASN A 156 4.41 5.91 -15.92
N PRO A 157 5.22 4.85 -15.71
CA PRO A 157 6.06 4.74 -14.52
C PRO A 157 7.37 5.54 -14.60
N GLN A 158 7.64 6.28 -15.69
CA GLN A 158 8.96 6.88 -15.93
C GLN A 158 9.41 7.79 -14.79
N ILE A 159 8.51 8.66 -14.29
CA ILE A 159 8.85 9.55 -13.18
C ILE A 159 9.24 8.78 -11.91
N LEU A 160 8.62 7.61 -11.65
CA LEU A 160 8.97 6.76 -10.51
C LEU A 160 10.36 6.16 -10.67
N TYR A 161 10.70 5.66 -11.86
CA TYR A 161 12.04 5.13 -12.14
C TYR A 161 13.11 6.20 -11.99
N ASP A 162 12.87 7.42 -12.51
CA ASP A 162 13.80 8.53 -12.43
C ASP A 162 14.07 8.94 -10.97
N LEU A 163 13.00 9.00 -10.14
CA LEU A 163 13.12 9.29 -8.72
C LEU A 163 13.88 8.18 -7.97
N LEU A 164 13.55 6.92 -8.22
CA LEU A 164 14.23 5.78 -7.60
C LEU A 164 15.70 5.66 -8.02
N GLU A 165 16.03 6.02 -9.26
CA GLU A 165 17.41 6.04 -9.75
C GLU A 165 18.22 7.15 -9.07
N LYS A 166 17.61 8.30 -8.84
CA LYS A 166 18.22 9.45 -8.12
C LYS A 166 18.16 9.30 -6.60
N ASP A 167 17.86 8.10 -6.12
CA ASP A 167 17.81 7.75 -4.69
C ASP A 167 16.77 8.49 -3.86
N PHE A 168 15.69 8.98 -4.47
CA PHE A 168 14.53 9.49 -3.76
C PHE A 168 13.58 8.36 -3.34
N LEU A 169 12.78 8.63 -2.31
CA LEU A 169 11.61 7.82 -1.93
C LEU A 169 10.36 8.51 -2.47
N PRO A 170 9.70 7.95 -3.52
CA PRO A 170 8.47 8.51 -4.05
C PRO A 170 7.29 8.25 -3.11
N ILE A 171 6.48 9.29 -2.86
CA ILE A 171 5.22 9.20 -2.12
C ILE A 171 4.11 9.71 -3.03
N VAL A 172 3.20 8.82 -3.40
CA VAL A 172 2.17 9.08 -4.42
C VAL A 172 0.82 9.28 -3.77
N CYS A 173 0.14 10.38 -4.10
CA CYS A 173 -1.28 10.53 -3.81
C CYS A 173 -2.13 10.09 -5.02
N PRO A 174 -3.27 9.41 -4.79
CA PRO A 174 -4.06 8.76 -5.82
C PRO A 174 -5.02 9.73 -6.51
N ILE A 175 -4.45 10.66 -7.25
CA ILE A 175 -5.18 11.59 -8.12
C ILE A 175 -4.65 11.39 -9.53
N GLY A 176 -5.52 11.12 -10.49
CA GLY A 176 -5.19 11.03 -11.89
C GLY A 176 -5.83 12.14 -12.71
N MET A 177 -5.60 12.10 -14.02
CA MET A 177 -6.27 13.00 -14.97
C MET A 177 -6.73 12.24 -16.20
N ASP A 178 -7.84 12.71 -16.77
CA ASP A 178 -8.36 12.19 -18.03
C ASP A 178 -7.69 12.84 -19.25
N GLU A 179 -8.23 12.59 -20.44
CA GLU A 179 -7.75 13.16 -21.70
C GLU A 179 -7.93 14.68 -21.82
N ASN A 180 -8.85 15.26 -21.04
CA ASN A 180 -9.11 16.69 -20.97
C ASN A 180 -8.28 17.38 -19.88
N TYR A 181 -7.43 16.61 -19.17
CA TYR A 181 -6.64 17.04 -18.02
C TYR A 181 -7.47 17.38 -16.77
N ASP A 182 -8.73 16.91 -16.70
CA ASP A 182 -9.54 17.03 -15.51
C ASP A 182 -9.06 16.07 -14.42
N SER A 183 -9.10 16.54 -13.15
CA SER A 183 -8.64 15.75 -12.00
C SER A 183 -9.70 14.74 -11.57
N TYR A 184 -9.24 13.53 -11.23
CA TYR A 184 -10.09 12.46 -10.70
C TYR A 184 -9.50 11.87 -9.42
N ASN A 185 -10.37 11.65 -8.45
CA ASN A 185 -10.07 10.91 -7.23
C ASN A 185 -10.03 9.40 -7.55
N ILE A 186 -8.93 8.75 -7.20
CA ILE A 186 -8.73 7.32 -7.47
C ILE A 186 -8.75 6.57 -6.14
N ASN A 187 -9.31 5.36 -6.13
CA ASN A 187 -9.17 4.46 -4.99
C ASN A 187 -7.69 4.13 -4.77
N ALA A 188 -7.18 4.29 -3.55
CA ALA A 188 -5.76 4.12 -3.26
C ALA A 188 -5.28 2.67 -3.43
N ASP A 189 -6.15 1.67 -3.23
CA ASP A 189 -5.82 0.26 -3.48
C ASP A 189 -5.67 0.02 -4.99
N ASP A 190 -6.58 0.56 -5.82
CA ASP A 190 -6.51 0.48 -7.28
C ASP A 190 -5.24 1.18 -7.81
N ALA A 191 -4.91 2.36 -7.27
CA ALA A 191 -3.69 3.09 -7.64
C ALA A 191 -2.42 2.31 -7.28
N ALA A 192 -2.36 1.72 -6.08
CA ALA A 192 -1.23 0.93 -5.64
C ALA A 192 -1.02 -0.32 -6.51
N CYS A 193 -2.10 -1.02 -6.87
CA CYS A 193 -2.03 -2.17 -7.78
C CYS A 193 -1.55 -1.76 -9.17
N ALA A 194 -2.11 -0.71 -9.74
CA ALA A 194 -1.73 -0.24 -11.07
C ALA A 194 -0.26 0.20 -11.13
N ILE A 195 0.20 0.93 -10.11
CA ILE A 195 1.61 1.33 -9.99
C ILE A 195 2.50 0.11 -9.81
N ALA A 196 2.15 -0.83 -8.90
CA ALA A 196 2.96 -2.01 -8.65
C ALA A 196 3.15 -2.88 -9.89
N ARG A 197 2.09 -3.04 -10.71
CA ARG A 197 2.17 -3.71 -12.02
C ARG A 197 3.10 -2.98 -12.98
N ALA A 198 2.92 -1.66 -13.12
CA ALA A 198 3.69 -0.86 -14.07
C ALA A 198 5.18 -0.78 -13.76
N VAL A 199 5.56 -0.85 -12.48
CA VAL A 199 6.98 -0.86 -12.06
C VAL A 199 7.54 -2.27 -11.85
N HIS A 200 6.75 -3.32 -12.14
CA HIS A 200 7.11 -4.73 -11.91
C HIS A 200 7.64 -4.94 -10.48
N ALA A 201 6.84 -4.51 -9.51
CA ALA A 201 7.22 -4.57 -8.11
C ALA A 201 7.48 -6.01 -7.65
N GLU A 202 8.55 -6.22 -6.89
CA GLU A 202 8.82 -7.49 -6.21
C GLU A 202 7.74 -7.78 -5.16
N LYS A 203 7.30 -6.73 -4.46
CA LYS A 203 6.25 -6.84 -3.44
C LYS A 203 5.29 -5.65 -3.52
N LEU A 204 4.01 -5.94 -3.30
CA LEU A 204 2.98 -4.95 -2.99
C LEU A 204 2.47 -5.26 -1.57
N ALA A 205 2.57 -4.32 -0.65
CA ALA A 205 2.06 -4.47 0.70
C ALA A 205 0.87 -3.54 0.94
N PHE A 206 -0.28 -4.11 1.29
CA PHE A 206 -1.44 -3.37 1.75
C PHE A 206 -1.43 -3.28 3.27
N LEU A 207 -1.24 -2.09 3.82
CA LEU A 207 -1.46 -1.81 5.23
C LEU A 207 -2.92 -1.44 5.43
N THR A 208 -3.64 -2.25 6.18
CA THR A 208 -5.09 -2.20 6.34
C THR A 208 -5.48 -2.41 7.81
N ASP A 209 -6.77 -2.36 8.12
CA ASP A 209 -7.30 -2.56 9.47
C ASP A 209 -7.71 -4.04 9.72
N ILE A 210 -7.20 -4.97 8.93
CA ILE A 210 -7.45 -6.41 9.04
C ILE A 210 -6.12 -7.18 9.02
N GLU A 211 -6.06 -8.29 9.74
CA GLU A 211 -4.84 -9.10 9.87
C GLU A 211 -4.46 -9.83 8.58
N GLY A 212 -5.44 -10.19 7.74
CA GLY A 212 -5.23 -10.91 6.48
C GLY A 212 -6.50 -11.58 5.99
N VAL A 213 -6.35 -12.68 5.26
CA VAL A 213 -7.46 -13.51 4.75
C VAL A 213 -7.68 -14.70 5.66
N TYR A 214 -8.92 -14.95 6.05
CA TYR A 214 -9.32 -16.08 6.90
C TYR A 214 -10.11 -17.10 6.10
N LYS A 215 -9.95 -18.40 6.41
CA LYS A 215 -10.87 -19.45 5.92
C LYS A 215 -12.27 -19.28 6.51
N ASP A 216 -12.34 -18.97 7.80
CA ASP A 216 -13.57 -18.57 8.50
C ASP A 216 -13.33 -17.21 9.17
N PRO A 217 -13.99 -16.11 8.70
CA PRO A 217 -13.81 -14.79 9.29
C PRO A 217 -14.18 -14.68 10.78
N LYS A 218 -14.89 -15.67 11.32
CA LYS A 218 -15.28 -15.73 12.74
C LYS A 218 -14.26 -16.45 13.63
N ASP A 219 -13.31 -17.17 13.02
CA ASP A 219 -12.27 -17.91 13.73
C ASP A 219 -10.88 -17.34 13.41
N PRO A 220 -10.27 -16.55 14.33
CA PRO A 220 -8.94 -15.98 14.15
C PRO A 220 -7.83 -17.03 13.92
N SER A 221 -8.04 -18.28 14.36
CA SER A 221 -7.06 -19.35 14.15
C SER A 221 -6.96 -19.82 12.70
N THR A 222 -7.89 -19.37 11.84
CA THR A 222 -7.97 -19.74 10.43
C THR A 222 -7.30 -18.74 9.49
N LEU A 223 -6.47 -17.81 10.01
CA LEU A 223 -5.68 -16.90 9.21
C LEU A 223 -4.78 -17.68 8.25
N ILE A 224 -4.86 -17.33 6.97
CA ILE A 224 -4.07 -17.95 5.91
C ILE A 224 -2.78 -17.14 5.75
N SER A 225 -1.63 -17.72 6.10
CA SER A 225 -0.34 -17.03 5.98
C SER A 225 0.15 -16.93 4.53
N GLU A 226 -0.15 -17.95 3.71
CA GLU A 226 0.17 -17.97 2.28
C GLU A 226 -1.02 -18.45 1.48
N LEU A 227 -1.39 -17.70 0.44
CA LEU A 227 -2.58 -17.94 -0.36
C LEU A 227 -2.23 -17.91 -1.86
N PRO A 228 -2.08 -19.08 -2.52
CA PRO A 228 -1.95 -19.17 -3.97
C PRO A 228 -3.17 -18.57 -4.68
N ILE A 229 -2.97 -17.96 -5.86
CA ILE A 229 -4.07 -17.32 -6.60
C ILE A 229 -5.18 -18.30 -7.00
N SER A 230 -4.87 -19.57 -7.27
CA SER A 230 -5.88 -20.60 -7.55
C SER A 230 -6.77 -20.86 -6.33
N GLU A 231 -6.18 -20.93 -5.12
CA GLU A 231 -6.93 -21.09 -3.88
C GLU A 231 -7.73 -19.82 -3.55
N ALA A 232 -7.15 -18.64 -3.79
CA ALA A 232 -7.85 -17.37 -3.62
C ALA A 232 -9.11 -17.27 -4.50
N LYS A 233 -9.02 -17.65 -5.78
CA LYS A 233 -10.16 -17.70 -6.70
C LYS A 233 -11.22 -18.68 -6.22
N LYS A 234 -10.81 -19.86 -5.76
CA LYS A 234 -11.73 -20.85 -5.22
C LYS A 234 -12.47 -20.35 -3.98
N LEU A 235 -11.78 -19.69 -3.05
CA LEU A 235 -12.43 -19.09 -1.87
C LEU A 235 -13.47 -18.01 -2.25
N ILE A 236 -13.24 -17.29 -3.33
CA ILE A 236 -14.22 -16.32 -3.88
C ILE A 236 -15.42 -17.04 -4.49
N GLU A 237 -15.18 -18.05 -5.34
CA GLU A 237 -16.22 -18.85 -6.00
C GLU A 237 -17.12 -19.59 -5.01
N ASP A 238 -16.51 -20.15 -3.96
CA ASP A 238 -17.21 -20.88 -2.88
C ASP A 238 -17.96 -19.91 -1.92
N GLY A 239 -17.83 -18.58 -2.10
CA GLY A 239 -18.54 -17.57 -1.32
C GLY A 239 -18.00 -17.33 0.09
N TYR A 240 -16.77 -17.81 0.39
CA TYR A 240 -16.11 -17.53 1.69
C TYR A 240 -15.62 -16.10 1.81
N ILE A 241 -15.37 -15.42 0.69
CA ILE A 241 -14.87 -14.05 0.64
C ILE A 241 -15.99 -13.12 0.22
N GLY A 242 -16.27 -12.11 1.04
CA GLY A 242 -17.33 -11.12 0.77
C GLY A 242 -16.97 -9.72 1.27
N GLY A 243 -17.92 -8.80 1.14
CA GLY A 243 -17.79 -7.43 1.63
C GLY A 243 -16.58 -6.70 1.05
N GLY A 244 -15.90 -5.92 1.88
CA GLY A 244 -14.74 -5.12 1.48
C GLY A 244 -13.48 -5.94 1.15
N MET A 245 -13.42 -7.22 1.53
CA MET A 245 -12.29 -8.10 1.19
C MET A 245 -12.35 -8.56 -0.27
N LEU A 246 -13.52 -8.76 -0.84
CA LEU A 246 -13.68 -9.25 -2.22
C LEU A 246 -13.00 -8.34 -3.26
N PRO A 247 -13.25 -7.02 -3.33
CA PRO A 247 -12.54 -6.16 -4.26
C PRO A 247 -11.04 -6.11 -3.98
N LYS A 248 -10.61 -6.14 -2.71
CA LYS A 248 -9.20 -6.16 -2.34
C LYS A 248 -8.50 -7.43 -2.84
N LEU A 249 -9.10 -8.60 -2.63
CA LEU A 249 -8.51 -9.87 -3.08
C LEU A 249 -8.46 -9.97 -4.60
N ASN A 250 -9.50 -9.47 -5.32
CA ASN A 250 -9.48 -9.37 -6.77
C ASN A 250 -8.33 -8.49 -7.26
N ASN A 251 -8.09 -7.35 -6.63
CA ASN A 251 -6.95 -6.48 -6.94
C ASN A 251 -5.61 -7.18 -6.69
N CYS A 252 -5.49 -7.98 -5.63
CA CYS A 252 -4.29 -8.76 -5.35
C CYS A 252 -4.03 -9.83 -6.42
N ILE A 253 -5.06 -10.56 -6.81
CA ILE A 253 -4.98 -11.58 -7.88
C ILE A 253 -4.56 -10.94 -9.19
N ASP A 254 -5.23 -9.84 -9.59
CA ASP A 254 -4.90 -9.10 -10.80
C ASP A 254 -3.44 -8.59 -10.79
N ALA A 255 -2.96 -8.08 -9.65
CA ALA A 255 -1.57 -7.63 -9.52
C ALA A 255 -0.57 -8.78 -9.75
N ILE A 256 -0.81 -9.96 -9.18
CA ILE A 256 0.03 -11.15 -9.37
C ILE A 256 0.00 -11.62 -10.83
N GLU A 257 -1.17 -11.74 -11.43
CA GLU A 257 -1.33 -12.18 -12.82
C GLU A 257 -0.65 -11.22 -13.82
N ASN A 258 -0.48 -9.96 -13.42
CA ASN A 258 0.17 -8.90 -14.22
C ASN A 258 1.60 -8.57 -13.78
N GLY A 259 2.29 -9.49 -13.10
CA GLY A 259 3.75 -9.45 -12.93
C GLY A 259 4.27 -8.91 -11.61
N VAL A 260 3.42 -8.65 -10.63
CA VAL A 260 3.86 -8.44 -9.24
C VAL A 260 4.19 -9.80 -8.64
N SER A 261 5.39 -9.98 -8.05
CA SER A 261 5.80 -11.29 -7.56
C SER A 261 4.98 -11.72 -6.33
N ARG A 262 4.68 -10.81 -5.41
CA ARG A 262 3.89 -11.10 -4.20
C ARG A 262 3.08 -9.90 -3.75
N VAL A 263 1.90 -10.19 -3.21
CA VAL A 263 1.05 -9.18 -2.56
C VAL A 263 0.82 -9.58 -1.11
N HIS A 264 1.05 -8.67 -0.20
CA HIS A 264 0.87 -8.88 1.24
C HIS A 264 -0.29 -8.05 1.77
N ILE A 265 -1.16 -8.66 2.55
CA ILE A 265 -2.22 -7.97 3.31
C ILE A 265 -1.80 -8.02 4.78
N LEU A 266 -1.58 -6.84 5.37
CA LEU A 266 -1.01 -6.68 6.70
C LEU A 266 -1.89 -5.78 7.58
N ASP A 267 -1.97 -6.10 8.85
CA ASP A 267 -2.58 -5.20 9.83
C ASP A 267 -1.63 -4.04 10.15
N GLY A 268 -1.95 -2.88 9.59
CA GLY A 268 -1.19 -1.65 9.83
C GLY A 268 -1.26 -1.11 11.27
N ARG A 269 -2.09 -1.70 12.14
CA ARG A 269 -2.17 -1.38 13.57
C ARG A 269 -1.10 -2.09 14.39
N ILE A 270 -0.42 -3.07 13.81
CA ILE A 270 0.72 -3.73 14.46
C ILE A 270 1.96 -2.88 14.23
N ALA A 271 2.65 -2.53 15.33
CA ALA A 271 3.89 -1.79 15.27
C ALA A 271 4.94 -2.55 14.42
N HIS A 272 5.59 -1.85 13.50
CA HIS A 272 6.63 -2.40 12.63
C HIS A 272 6.16 -3.58 11.76
N CYS A 273 4.90 -3.57 11.34
CA CYS A 273 4.28 -4.66 10.58
C CYS A 273 5.03 -5.01 9.27
N LEU A 274 5.60 -4.02 8.58
CA LEU A 274 6.39 -4.25 7.37
C LEU A 274 7.69 -4.99 7.67
N LEU A 275 8.38 -4.65 8.73
CA LEU A 275 9.63 -5.33 9.10
C LEU A 275 9.35 -6.76 9.57
N LEU A 276 8.30 -6.97 10.34
CA LEU A 276 7.88 -8.31 10.77
C LEU A 276 7.52 -9.21 9.59
N GLU A 277 6.87 -8.66 8.56
CA GLU A 277 6.52 -9.42 7.35
C GLU A 277 7.74 -9.70 6.46
N ILE A 278 8.64 -8.74 6.30
CA ILE A 278 9.74 -8.83 5.32
C ILE A 278 10.94 -9.58 5.90
N PHE A 279 11.25 -9.41 7.20
CA PHE A 279 12.46 -9.94 7.83
C PHE A 279 12.20 -11.15 8.74
N THR A 280 11.05 -11.81 8.65
CA THR A 280 10.78 -13.03 9.40
C THR A 280 10.29 -14.16 8.48
N ASN A 281 10.53 -15.41 8.91
CA ASN A 281 10.17 -16.60 8.13
C ASN A 281 8.66 -16.88 8.05
N ARG A 282 7.87 -16.36 8.98
CA ARG A 282 6.42 -16.64 9.02
C ARG A 282 5.56 -15.49 8.50
N GLY A 283 6.12 -14.27 8.54
CA GLY A 283 5.29 -13.08 8.34
C GLY A 283 4.24 -12.93 9.44
N ILE A 284 3.38 -11.94 9.30
CA ILE A 284 2.30 -11.64 10.27
C ILE A 284 0.92 -11.55 9.62
N GLY A 285 0.86 -11.52 8.28
CA GLY A 285 -0.37 -11.37 7.52
C GLY A 285 -0.62 -12.48 6.52
N THR A 286 -1.26 -12.15 5.41
CA THR A 286 -1.46 -13.06 4.28
C THR A 286 -0.60 -12.63 3.11
N ALA A 287 0.25 -13.53 2.62
CA ALA A 287 0.97 -13.37 1.36
C ALA A 287 0.21 -14.07 0.23
N ILE A 288 -0.22 -13.31 -0.78
CA ILE A 288 -0.82 -13.84 -2.00
C ILE A 288 0.29 -14.00 -3.05
N LEU A 289 0.33 -15.13 -3.72
CA LEU A 289 1.41 -15.51 -4.64
C LEU A 289 0.92 -16.33 -5.83
N GLY A 290 1.72 -16.41 -6.88
CA GLY A 290 1.45 -17.25 -8.03
C GLY A 290 1.54 -18.75 -7.67
N ASP A 291 0.75 -19.60 -8.36
CA ASP A 291 0.65 -21.03 -8.04
C ASP A 291 1.96 -21.81 -8.19
N LYS A 292 2.92 -21.28 -8.95
CA LYS A 292 4.23 -21.91 -9.17
C LYS A 292 5.31 -21.42 -8.22
N GLU A 293 5.00 -20.44 -7.39
CA GLU A 293 5.94 -19.87 -6.43
C GLU A 293 5.97 -20.72 -5.17
N THR A 294 7.17 -21.15 -4.80
CA THR A 294 7.41 -21.87 -3.55
C THR A 294 7.50 -20.92 -2.38
N LYS A 295 7.19 -21.44 -1.22
CA LYS A 295 7.30 -20.75 0.08
C LYS A 295 8.71 -20.21 0.28
N TYR A 296 8.88 -18.89 0.26
CA TYR A 296 10.20 -18.27 0.46
C TYR A 296 10.75 -18.42 1.88
N TYR A 297 9.97 -18.94 2.79
CA TYR A 297 10.29 -18.94 4.22
C TYR A 297 10.89 -20.26 4.70
N HIS A 298 11.20 -21.20 3.79
CA HIS A 298 11.65 -22.56 4.14
C HIS A 298 13.00 -22.95 3.55
N GLU A 299 13.80 -22.01 3.02
CA GLU A 299 15.17 -22.31 2.58
C GLU A 299 16.21 -21.56 3.41
#